data_e8714f4621aa86cf7a4b69e0f84f2064
#
_entry.id   e8714f4621aa86cf7a4b69e0f84f2064
#
_cell.length_a   1.000
_cell.length_b   1.000
_cell.length_c   1.000
_cell.angle_alpha   90.00
_cell.angle_beta   90.00
_cell.angle_gamma   90.00
#
_symmetry.space_group_name_H-M   'P 1'
#
loop_
_entity.id
_entity.type
_entity.pdbx_description
1 polymer ?
#
loop_
_entity_poly.entity_id
_entity_poly.type
_entity_poly.pdbx_seq_one_letter_code
_entity_poly.pdbx_strand_id
1 'polypeptide(L)'
;PLVIELIKKGTPIISEIEFAGRYTDAKMICITGSNGKTTTTMMTYHILKSAGLNVGLAGNVGKSLAYQVATEHYDYYVIELSSFQLDNMYEFKANVAIIMNITPDHMDRYDHQMQNYINSKLRIVQNQTKNDHLIYWKEDPIIAEEIARRLKEPDGGEDYTGTNNEHPDLTDNEGKKIYPFAGHIDPLKVDLIPFTGKSVKDMGEKPLTPGAYVKNGQMVIDLVDQMINIDLEELPLPGPHNLYNTMAATI
;
A
#
# COMPACT_ATOMS: atom_id res chain seq x y z
N PRO A 1 -19.91 -15.45 -12.02
CA PRO A 1 -21.06 -16.25 -11.58
C PRO A 1 -20.74 -17.01 -10.29
N LEU A 2 -19.68 -17.86 -10.26
CA LEU A 2 -19.35 -18.68 -9.09
C LEU A 2 -19.08 -17.87 -7.82
N VAL A 3 -18.27 -16.83 -7.91
CA VAL A 3 -17.93 -15.94 -6.77
C VAL A 3 -19.19 -15.31 -6.17
N ILE A 4 -20.09 -14.82 -7.01
CA ILE A 4 -21.38 -14.26 -6.59
C ILE A 4 -22.21 -15.28 -5.81
N GLU A 5 -22.29 -16.51 -6.28
CA GLU A 5 -23.03 -17.58 -5.60
C GLU A 5 -22.41 -17.95 -4.26
N LEU A 6 -21.07 -17.94 -4.18
CA LEU A 6 -20.36 -18.18 -2.92
C LEU A 6 -20.61 -17.08 -1.91
N ILE A 7 -20.57 -15.82 -2.35
CA ILE A 7 -20.89 -14.65 -1.50
C ILE A 7 -22.32 -14.77 -0.98
N LYS A 8 -23.31 -15.07 -1.85
CA LYS A 8 -24.71 -15.27 -1.44
C LYS A 8 -24.89 -16.38 -0.40
N LYS A 9 -24.02 -17.38 -0.39
CA LYS A 9 -23.98 -18.46 0.60
C LYS A 9 -23.22 -18.10 1.88
N GLY A 10 -22.73 -16.86 2.01
CA GLY A 10 -21.91 -16.44 3.15
C GLY A 10 -20.51 -17.07 3.16
N THR A 11 -20.04 -17.60 2.04
CA THR A 11 -18.69 -18.19 1.97
C THR A 11 -17.66 -17.06 1.88
N PRO A 12 -16.68 -17.01 2.79
CA PRO A 12 -15.63 -15.99 2.74
C PRO A 12 -14.83 -16.09 1.44
N ILE A 13 -14.63 -14.95 0.78
CA ILE A 13 -13.76 -14.82 -0.38
C ILE A 13 -12.51 -14.09 0.07
N ILE A 14 -11.37 -14.72 -0.06
CA ILE A 14 -10.07 -14.16 0.31
C ILE A 14 -9.14 -14.13 -0.90
N SER A 15 -8.21 -13.18 -0.92
CA SER A 15 -7.16 -13.14 -1.93
C SER A 15 -6.11 -14.24 -1.68
N GLU A 16 -5.35 -14.56 -2.71
CA GLU A 16 -4.18 -15.47 -2.59
C GLU A 16 -3.16 -14.92 -1.58
N ILE A 17 -2.99 -13.60 -1.54
CA ILE A 17 -2.10 -12.92 -0.60
C ILE A 17 -2.59 -13.07 0.84
N GLU A 18 -3.88 -12.87 1.09
CA GLU A 18 -4.50 -13.12 2.40
C GLU A 18 -4.31 -14.56 2.85
N PHE A 19 -4.54 -15.51 1.94
CA PHE A 19 -4.36 -16.94 2.24
C PHE A 19 -2.90 -17.25 2.61
N ALA A 20 -1.96 -16.82 1.78
CA ALA A 20 -0.54 -17.08 1.98
C ALA A 20 0.02 -16.44 3.25
N GLY A 21 -0.41 -15.22 3.56
CA GLY A 21 0.03 -14.48 4.75
C GLY A 21 -0.25 -15.20 6.07
N ARG A 22 -1.22 -16.12 6.09
CA ARG A 22 -1.56 -16.93 7.28
C ARG A 22 -0.55 -18.04 7.58
N TYR A 23 0.37 -18.33 6.65
CA TYR A 23 1.31 -19.46 6.72
C TYR A 23 2.78 -19.03 6.74
N THR A 24 3.06 -17.77 7.01
CA THR A 24 4.43 -17.25 7.10
C THR A 24 4.53 -16.13 8.11
N ASP A 25 5.67 -16.09 8.83
CA ASP A 25 6.04 -15.01 9.76
C ASP A 25 7.00 -13.98 9.11
N ALA A 26 7.26 -14.10 7.82
CA ALA A 26 8.12 -13.18 7.08
C ALA A 26 7.60 -11.73 7.16
N LYS A 27 8.51 -10.77 7.12
CA LYS A 27 8.15 -9.35 7.06
C LYS A 27 7.64 -8.97 5.68
N MET A 28 6.47 -8.33 5.63
CA MET A 28 5.77 -7.96 4.41
C MET A 28 6.02 -6.48 4.07
N ILE A 29 6.69 -6.23 2.95
CA ILE A 29 6.90 -4.90 2.36
C ILE A 29 5.98 -4.81 1.15
N CYS A 30 4.90 -4.06 1.28
CA CYS A 30 3.81 -4.05 0.32
C CYS A 30 3.72 -2.71 -0.41
N ILE A 31 3.61 -2.76 -1.72
CA ILE A 31 3.59 -1.58 -2.59
C ILE A 31 2.29 -1.52 -3.37
N THR A 32 1.58 -0.39 -3.30
CA THR A 32 0.40 -0.10 -4.12
C THR A 32 0.46 1.32 -4.69
N GLY A 33 -0.51 1.65 -5.51
CA GLY A 33 -0.67 2.95 -6.17
C GLY A 33 -1.34 2.79 -7.53
N SER A 34 -1.68 3.87 -8.20
CA SER A 34 -2.13 3.81 -9.60
C SER A 34 -0.93 3.57 -10.53
N ASN A 35 0.14 4.33 -10.35
CA ASN A 35 1.36 4.28 -11.16
C ASN A 35 2.61 4.05 -10.30
N GLY A 36 3.69 3.53 -10.91
CA GLY A 36 5.00 3.38 -10.27
C GLY A 36 5.18 2.10 -9.45
N LYS A 37 4.12 1.34 -9.18
CA LYS A 37 4.16 0.10 -8.37
C LYS A 37 5.30 -0.84 -8.76
N THR A 38 5.29 -1.30 -10.00
CA THR A 38 6.24 -2.32 -10.47
C THR A 38 7.69 -1.82 -10.38
N THR A 39 7.95 -0.58 -10.78
CA THR A 39 9.29 0.01 -10.70
C THR A 39 9.76 0.06 -9.24
N THR A 40 8.93 0.59 -8.33
CA THR A 40 9.27 0.67 -6.90
C THR A 40 9.46 -0.72 -6.30
N THR A 41 8.58 -1.67 -6.59
CA THR A 41 8.67 -3.05 -6.12
C THR A 41 9.99 -3.71 -6.55
N MET A 42 10.34 -3.59 -7.83
CA MET A 42 11.59 -4.16 -8.38
C MET A 42 12.83 -3.49 -7.77
N MET A 43 12.79 -2.17 -7.57
CA MET A 43 13.90 -1.44 -6.93
C MET A 43 14.07 -1.86 -5.47
N THR A 44 12.99 -1.88 -4.69
CA THR A 44 13.02 -2.33 -3.29
C THR A 44 13.57 -3.75 -3.20
N TYR A 45 13.05 -4.67 -4.01
CA TYR A 45 13.55 -6.04 -4.06
C TYR A 45 15.04 -6.10 -4.39
N HIS A 46 15.48 -5.33 -5.41
CA HIS A 46 16.89 -5.29 -5.81
C HIS A 46 17.81 -4.75 -4.70
N ILE A 47 17.40 -3.68 -4.02
CA ILE A 47 18.15 -3.08 -2.91
C ILE A 47 18.33 -4.11 -1.79
N LEU A 48 17.23 -4.72 -1.32
CA LEU A 48 17.28 -5.70 -0.23
C LEU A 48 18.09 -6.95 -0.62
N LYS A 49 17.94 -7.43 -1.86
CA LYS A 49 18.68 -8.56 -2.38
C LYS A 49 20.17 -8.27 -2.47
N SER A 50 20.55 -7.07 -2.95
CA SER A 50 21.94 -6.62 -3.03
C SER A 50 22.59 -6.41 -1.67
N ALA A 51 21.79 -6.06 -0.66
CA ALA A 51 22.22 -6.01 0.75
C ALA A 51 22.41 -7.40 1.38
N GLY A 52 22.16 -8.49 0.64
CA GLY A 52 22.33 -9.86 1.11
C GLY A 52 21.18 -10.41 1.93
N LEU A 53 20.04 -9.72 1.96
CA LEU A 53 18.87 -10.20 2.69
C LEU A 53 18.19 -11.37 1.97
N ASN A 54 17.63 -12.28 2.76
CA ASN A 54 16.82 -13.39 2.28
C ASN A 54 15.40 -12.92 1.94
N VAL A 55 15.21 -12.45 0.71
CA VAL A 55 13.99 -11.77 0.27
C VAL A 55 13.36 -12.43 -0.94
N GLY A 56 12.03 -12.63 -0.90
CA GLY A 56 11.18 -13.08 -2.00
C GLY A 56 10.46 -11.91 -2.68
N LEU A 57 10.11 -12.09 -3.95
CA LEU A 57 9.35 -11.14 -4.76
C LEU A 57 8.01 -11.78 -5.16
N ALA A 58 6.89 -11.14 -4.81
CA ALA A 58 5.58 -11.74 -4.97
C ALA A 58 4.48 -10.72 -5.33
N GLY A 59 3.26 -11.20 -5.54
CA GLY A 59 2.07 -10.41 -5.80
C GLY A 59 1.76 -10.26 -7.28
N ASN A 60 1.45 -9.05 -7.71
CA ASN A 60 1.13 -8.76 -9.12
C ASN A 60 2.35 -8.86 -10.05
N VAL A 61 3.53 -8.88 -9.48
CA VAL A 61 4.82 -9.14 -10.14
C VAL A 61 5.58 -10.20 -9.36
N GLY A 62 6.42 -10.97 -10.03
CA GLY A 62 7.15 -12.07 -9.43
C GLY A 62 6.37 -13.38 -9.46
N LYS A 63 6.57 -14.22 -8.43
CA LYS A 63 5.87 -15.48 -8.27
C LYS A 63 4.68 -15.33 -7.31
N SER A 64 3.71 -16.26 -7.37
CA SER A 64 2.65 -16.36 -6.37
C SER A 64 3.25 -16.41 -4.96
N LEU A 65 2.70 -15.64 -4.02
CA LEU A 65 3.12 -15.65 -2.63
C LEU A 65 2.84 -17.03 -2.00
N ALA A 66 1.67 -17.60 -2.26
CA ALA A 66 1.29 -18.92 -1.72
C ALA A 66 2.22 -20.03 -2.22
N TYR A 67 2.64 -19.96 -3.49
CA TYR A 67 3.61 -20.92 -4.02
C TYR A 67 4.95 -20.79 -3.30
N GLN A 68 5.47 -19.57 -3.12
CA GLN A 68 6.74 -19.35 -2.43
C GLN A 68 6.68 -19.77 -0.97
N VAL A 69 5.61 -19.40 -0.24
CA VAL A 69 5.41 -19.81 1.16
C VAL A 69 5.36 -21.34 1.31
N ALA A 70 4.81 -22.04 0.33
CA ALA A 70 4.72 -23.51 0.34
C ALA A 70 6.03 -24.22 -0.02
N THR A 71 6.91 -23.59 -0.79
CA THR A 71 8.08 -24.28 -1.41
C THR A 71 9.42 -23.64 -1.09
N GLU A 72 9.45 -22.42 -0.61
CA GLU A 72 10.65 -21.63 -0.33
C GLU A 72 10.54 -21.03 1.06
N HIS A 73 11.66 -20.54 1.62
CA HIS A 73 11.66 -19.84 2.89
C HIS A 73 12.38 -18.50 2.74
N TYR A 74 11.65 -17.42 3.02
CA TYR A 74 12.18 -16.05 3.02
C TYR A 74 11.89 -15.37 4.35
N ASP A 75 12.80 -14.47 4.77
CA ASP A 75 12.63 -13.63 5.95
C ASP A 75 11.82 -12.38 5.63
N TYR A 76 11.84 -11.96 4.34
CA TYR A 76 11.15 -10.79 3.82
C TYR A 76 10.46 -11.11 2.51
N TYR A 77 9.32 -10.49 2.28
CA TYR A 77 8.68 -10.46 0.97
C TYR A 77 8.44 -9.02 0.52
N VAL A 78 8.83 -8.70 -0.71
CA VAL A 78 8.43 -7.48 -1.40
C VAL A 78 7.27 -7.83 -2.31
N ILE A 79 6.12 -7.18 -2.10
CA ILE A 79 4.85 -7.58 -2.68
C ILE A 79 4.20 -6.40 -3.41
N GLU A 80 4.02 -6.52 -4.72
CA GLU A 80 3.18 -5.59 -5.47
C GLU A 80 1.71 -5.94 -5.28
N LEU A 81 0.89 -4.99 -4.81
CA LEU A 81 -0.53 -5.18 -4.57
C LEU A 81 -1.39 -4.32 -5.50
N SER A 82 -2.26 -4.98 -6.26
CA SER A 82 -3.36 -4.33 -6.95
C SER A 82 -4.52 -4.03 -6.00
N SER A 83 -5.38 -3.09 -6.36
CA SER A 83 -6.61 -2.84 -5.61
C SER A 83 -7.49 -4.10 -5.51
N PHE A 84 -7.50 -4.94 -6.56
CA PHE A 84 -8.28 -6.18 -6.59
C PHE A 84 -7.82 -7.23 -5.57
N GLN A 85 -6.52 -7.29 -5.29
CA GLN A 85 -5.99 -8.16 -4.24
C GLN A 85 -6.32 -7.60 -2.86
N LEU A 86 -6.20 -6.27 -2.69
CA LEU A 86 -6.52 -5.58 -1.45
C LEU A 86 -8.00 -5.71 -1.05
N ASP A 87 -8.94 -5.73 -2.01
CA ASP A 87 -10.37 -5.87 -1.75
C ASP A 87 -10.73 -7.11 -0.92
N ASN A 88 -9.94 -8.19 -1.04
CA ASN A 88 -10.20 -9.47 -0.38
C ASN A 88 -9.07 -9.82 0.62
N MET A 89 -8.55 -8.83 1.31
CA MET A 89 -7.60 -8.97 2.41
C MET A 89 -8.26 -8.48 3.70
N TYR A 90 -8.15 -9.26 4.79
CA TYR A 90 -8.85 -9.01 6.05
C TYR A 90 -7.91 -9.03 7.27
N GLU A 91 -7.13 -10.08 7.44
CA GLU A 91 -6.20 -10.28 8.55
C GLU A 91 -4.75 -9.98 8.16
N PHE A 92 -4.47 -9.97 6.85
CA PHE A 92 -3.14 -9.69 6.33
C PHE A 92 -2.64 -8.32 6.81
N LYS A 93 -1.36 -8.27 7.19
CA LYS A 93 -0.71 -7.05 7.66
C LYS A 93 0.57 -6.79 6.87
N ALA A 94 0.69 -5.59 6.32
CA ALA A 94 1.95 -5.08 5.80
C ALA A 94 2.78 -4.50 6.96
N ASN A 95 4.02 -4.95 7.14
CA ASN A 95 4.95 -4.33 8.10
C ASN A 95 5.42 -2.96 7.58
N VAL A 96 5.66 -2.88 6.28
CA VAL A 96 5.90 -1.62 5.57
C VAL A 96 4.92 -1.53 4.41
N ALA A 97 4.09 -0.52 4.41
CA ALA A 97 3.19 -0.18 3.31
C ALA A 97 3.74 1.01 2.53
N ILE A 98 3.70 0.94 1.21
CA ILE A 98 4.10 2.04 0.32
C ILE A 98 2.91 2.38 -0.58
N ILE A 99 2.45 3.63 -0.53
CA ILE A 99 1.43 4.16 -1.42
C ILE A 99 2.05 5.22 -2.31
N MET A 100 2.21 4.88 -3.61
CA MET A 100 2.89 5.75 -4.57
C MET A 100 2.06 6.97 -4.97
N ASN A 101 0.83 6.74 -5.39
CA ASN A 101 -0.14 7.76 -5.82
C ASN A 101 -1.52 7.13 -5.99
N ILE A 102 -2.55 7.98 -6.00
CA ILE A 102 -3.92 7.55 -6.27
C ILE A 102 -4.52 8.48 -7.34
N THR A 103 -4.71 7.94 -8.55
CA THR A 103 -5.39 8.59 -9.66
C THR A 103 -6.47 7.67 -10.20
N PRO A 104 -7.56 8.19 -10.80
CA PRO A 104 -8.65 7.36 -11.30
C PRO A 104 -8.15 6.24 -12.24
N ASP A 105 -8.48 5.00 -11.90
CA ASP A 105 -8.16 3.81 -12.67
C ASP A 105 -9.17 2.71 -12.34
N HIS A 106 -9.49 1.84 -13.29
CA HIS A 106 -10.44 0.73 -13.10
C HIS A 106 -11.79 1.16 -12.50
N MET A 107 -12.27 2.35 -12.84
CA MET A 107 -13.46 2.95 -12.23
C MET A 107 -14.74 2.15 -12.46
N ASP A 108 -14.81 1.39 -13.55
CA ASP A 108 -15.89 0.45 -13.87
C ASP A 108 -16.10 -0.62 -12.77
N ARG A 109 -15.02 -1.05 -12.11
CA ARG A 109 -15.08 -2.02 -11.02
C ARG A 109 -15.56 -1.39 -9.71
N TYR A 110 -15.37 -0.09 -9.54
CA TYR A 110 -15.68 0.65 -8.32
C TYR A 110 -16.94 1.52 -8.49
N ASP A 111 -17.88 1.08 -9.33
CA ASP A 111 -19.15 1.75 -9.61
C ASP A 111 -18.99 3.24 -10.00
N HIS A 112 -17.87 3.56 -10.64
CA HIS A 112 -17.44 4.93 -10.97
C HIS A 112 -17.33 5.86 -9.75
N GLN A 113 -17.21 5.28 -8.54
CA GLN A 113 -17.04 5.99 -7.27
C GLN A 113 -15.56 6.02 -6.90
N MET A 114 -14.93 7.19 -6.98
CA MET A 114 -13.51 7.35 -6.64
C MET A 114 -13.19 6.92 -5.22
N GLN A 115 -14.10 7.19 -4.26
CA GLN A 115 -13.90 6.82 -2.86
C GLN A 115 -13.79 5.31 -2.65
N ASN A 116 -14.52 4.50 -3.42
CA ASN A 116 -14.41 3.04 -3.35
C ASN A 116 -13.02 2.56 -3.76
N TYR A 117 -12.46 3.14 -4.81
CA TYR A 117 -11.10 2.85 -5.26
C TYR A 117 -10.04 3.31 -4.25
N ILE A 118 -10.21 4.49 -3.66
CA ILE A 118 -9.36 5.01 -2.59
C ILE A 118 -9.38 4.07 -1.39
N ASN A 119 -10.57 3.69 -0.93
CA ASN A 119 -10.72 2.78 0.21
C ASN A 119 -10.09 1.42 -0.06
N SER A 120 -10.25 0.88 -1.27
CA SER A 120 -9.59 -0.36 -1.68
C SER A 120 -8.07 -0.28 -1.53
N LYS A 121 -7.43 0.79 -2.04
CA LYS A 121 -5.97 0.94 -1.92
C LYS A 121 -5.50 1.15 -0.49
N LEU A 122 -6.27 1.90 0.30
CA LEU A 122 -5.93 2.17 1.69
C LEU A 122 -6.10 0.94 2.62
N ARG A 123 -6.67 -0.15 2.13
CA ARG A 123 -6.64 -1.44 2.85
C ARG A 123 -5.21 -1.97 3.04
N ILE A 124 -4.22 -1.45 2.32
CA ILE A 124 -2.82 -1.82 2.53
C ILE A 124 -2.32 -1.47 3.95
N VAL A 125 -2.95 -0.48 4.61
CA VAL A 125 -2.62 -0.07 6.00
C VAL A 125 -3.49 -0.75 7.06
N GLN A 126 -4.45 -1.58 6.64
CA GLN A 126 -5.27 -2.33 7.60
C GLN A 126 -4.39 -3.22 8.49
N ASN A 127 -4.77 -3.40 9.74
CA ASN A 127 -4.05 -4.20 10.73
C ASN A 127 -2.63 -3.69 11.07
N GLN A 128 -2.18 -2.56 10.52
CA GLN A 128 -0.93 -1.93 10.93
C GLN A 128 -1.02 -1.37 12.36
N THR A 129 0.10 -1.34 13.03
CA THR A 129 0.26 -0.85 14.39
C THR A 129 1.35 0.22 14.44
N LYS A 130 1.60 0.82 15.59
CA LYS A 130 2.70 1.77 15.82
C LYS A 130 4.12 1.23 15.55
N ASN A 131 4.25 -0.08 15.33
CA ASN A 131 5.53 -0.71 14.99
C ASN A 131 5.67 -0.97 13.48
N ASP A 132 4.70 -0.55 12.71
CA ASP A 132 4.64 -0.71 11.26
C ASP A 132 4.73 0.68 10.60
N HIS A 133 5.05 0.75 9.31
CA HIS A 133 5.35 2.01 8.63
C HIS A 133 4.50 2.20 7.38
N LEU A 134 4.06 3.45 7.17
CA LEU A 134 3.43 3.89 5.93
C LEU A 134 4.32 4.93 5.24
N ILE A 135 4.88 4.54 4.09
CA ILE A 135 5.64 5.41 3.19
C ILE A 135 4.69 5.95 2.12
N TYR A 136 4.65 7.26 1.91
CA TYR A 136 3.70 7.86 0.98
C TYR A 136 4.20 9.15 0.33
N TRP A 137 3.73 9.42 -0.88
CA TRP A 137 3.99 10.69 -1.56
C TRP A 137 3.16 11.82 -0.96
N LYS A 138 3.84 12.77 -0.34
CA LYS A 138 3.23 13.88 0.44
C LYS A 138 2.34 14.79 -0.41
N GLU A 139 2.70 15.03 -1.66
CA GLU A 139 1.99 15.95 -2.55
C GLU A 139 0.82 15.31 -3.30
N ASP A 140 0.58 14.02 -3.16
CA ASP A 140 -0.64 13.43 -3.69
C ASP A 140 -1.84 13.93 -2.87
N PRO A 141 -2.76 14.71 -3.47
CA PRO A 141 -3.83 15.38 -2.72
C PRO A 141 -4.80 14.36 -2.10
N ILE A 142 -5.04 13.23 -2.76
CA ILE A 142 -5.95 12.20 -2.28
C ILE A 142 -5.34 11.48 -1.07
N ILE A 143 -4.07 11.10 -1.16
CA ILE A 143 -3.36 10.45 -0.05
C ILE A 143 -3.28 11.40 1.16
N ALA A 144 -2.93 12.67 0.93
CA ALA A 144 -2.80 13.65 2.00
C ALA A 144 -4.14 13.89 2.72
N GLU A 145 -5.25 14.00 1.98
CA GLU A 145 -6.59 14.17 2.54
C GLU A 145 -7.01 12.93 3.35
N GLU A 146 -6.81 11.74 2.81
CA GLU A 146 -7.17 10.49 3.48
C GLU A 146 -6.36 10.23 4.76
N ILE A 147 -5.06 10.53 4.74
CA ILE A 147 -4.23 10.46 5.94
C ILE A 147 -4.74 11.44 6.99
N ALA A 148 -4.98 12.71 6.60
CA ALA A 148 -5.47 13.71 7.53
C ALA A 148 -6.85 13.36 8.12
N ARG A 149 -7.73 12.72 7.34
CA ARG A 149 -9.02 12.24 7.78
C ARG A 149 -8.86 11.10 8.81
N ARG A 150 -8.09 10.08 8.49
CA ARG A 150 -7.92 8.87 9.32
C ARG A 150 -7.14 9.13 10.62
N LEU A 151 -6.29 10.15 10.66
CA LEU A 151 -5.62 10.59 11.89
C LEU A 151 -6.56 11.27 12.89
N LYS A 152 -7.72 11.77 12.43
CA LYS A 152 -8.72 12.45 13.27
C LYS A 152 -9.81 11.52 13.76
N GLU A 153 -9.95 10.33 13.17
CA GLU A 153 -11.00 9.40 13.55
C GLU A 153 -10.72 8.80 14.93
N PRO A 154 -11.72 8.77 15.83
CA PRO A 154 -11.59 8.12 17.13
C PRO A 154 -11.43 6.60 16.95
N ASP A 155 -10.88 5.94 17.98
CA ASP A 155 -10.83 4.49 18.04
C ASP A 155 -12.24 3.91 17.81
N GLY A 156 -12.39 3.14 16.75
CA GLY A 156 -13.67 2.56 16.37
C GLY A 156 -14.23 3.02 15.03
N GLY A 157 -13.48 3.85 14.27
CA GLY A 157 -13.73 4.29 12.90
C GLY A 157 -15.16 4.21 12.37
N GLU A 158 -15.54 5.01 11.41
CA GLU A 158 -16.82 4.82 10.74
C GLU A 158 -16.80 3.52 9.93
N ASP A 159 -17.77 2.65 10.18
CA ASP A 159 -18.08 1.58 9.23
C ASP A 159 -18.38 2.23 7.89
N TYR A 160 -17.50 2.02 6.91
CA TYR A 160 -17.77 2.44 5.55
C TYR A 160 -18.91 1.56 5.02
N THR A 161 -20.11 1.93 5.40
CA THR A 161 -21.32 1.50 4.71
C THR A 161 -21.40 2.29 3.42
N GLY A 162 -20.47 2.03 2.50
CA GLY A 162 -20.54 2.61 1.17
C GLY A 162 -21.88 2.27 0.59
N THR A 163 -22.79 3.21 0.68
CA THR A 163 -24.15 3.11 0.14
C THR A 163 -24.16 2.82 -1.36
N ASN A 164 -22.99 2.83 -1.98
CA ASN A 164 -22.78 2.72 -3.42
C ASN A 164 -22.10 1.42 -3.86
N ASN A 165 -21.64 0.57 -2.95
CA ASN A 165 -21.22 -0.80 -3.25
C ASN A 165 -22.41 -1.78 -3.20
N GLU A 166 -23.60 -1.25 -3.26
CA GLU A 166 -24.81 -2.02 -3.45
C GLU A 166 -24.77 -2.61 -4.87
N HIS A 167 -24.19 -3.81 -5.01
CA HIS A 167 -24.73 -4.68 -6.04
C HIS A 167 -26.17 -4.94 -5.62
N PRO A 168 -27.16 -4.31 -6.25
CA PRO A 168 -28.55 -4.36 -5.79
C PRO A 168 -29.09 -5.78 -5.67
N ASP A 169 -28.40 -6.74 -6.27
CA ASP A 169 -28.77 -8.14 -6.34
C ASP A 169 -27.98 -9.07 -5.38
N LEU A 170 -27.03 -8.54 -4.59
CA LEU A 170 -26.27 -9.34 -3.63
C LEU A 170 -26.87 -9.27 -2.24
N THR A 171 -27.74 -10.21 -1.94
CA THR A 171 -28.27 -10.45 -0.60
C THR A 171 -27.90 -11.86 -0.16
N ASP A 172 -27.70 -12.05 1.16
CA ASP A 172 -27.57 -13.40 1.74
C ASP A 172 -28.94 -14.13 1.76
N ASN A 173 -28.95 -15.33 2.29
CA ASN A 173 -30.15 -16.15 2.40
C ASN A 173 -31.21 -15.56 3.35
N GLU A 174 -30.85 -14.56 4.18
CA GLU A 174 -31.72 -13.85 5.11
C GLU A 174 -32.19 -12.51 4.53
N GLY A 175 -31.83 -12.18 3.30
CA GLY A 175 -32.16 -10.92 2.62
C GLY A 175 -31.30 -9.73 3.05
N LYS A 176 -30.23 -9.96 3.81
CA LYS A 176 -29.27 -8.93 4.22
C LYS A 176 -28.34 -8.64 3.06
N LYS A 177 -28.15 -7.37 2.74
CA LYS A 177 -27.21 -6.96 1.69
C LYS A 177 -25.79 -7.39 2.04
N ILE A 178 -25.11 -8.03 1.10
CA ILE A 178 -23.72 -8.45 1.21
C ILE A 178 -22.88 -7.40 0.49
N TYR A 179 -21.97 -6.78 1.21
CA TYR A 179 -21.02 -5.81 0.68
C TYR A 179 -19.65 -6.48 0.51
N PRO A 180 -19.31 -6.99 -0.68
CA PRO A 180 -18.02 -7.67 -0.89
C PRO A 180 -16.82 -6.73 -0.71
N PHE A 181 -17.06 -5.43 -0.68
CA PHE A 181 -16.03 -4.39 -0.55
C PHE A 181 -16.26 -3.45 0.65
N ALA A 182 -17.21 -3.77 1.54
CA ALA A 182 -17.39 -3.01 2.77
C ALA A 182 -16.15 -3.19 3.64
N GLY A 183 -15.32 -2.18 3.71
CA GLY A 183 -14.15 -2.12 4.57
C GLY A 183 -14.40 -1.19 5.73
N HIS A 184 -14.05 -1.63 6.93
CA HIS A 184 -13.91 -0.73 8.06
C HIS A 184 -12.79 0.27 7.75
N ILE A 185 -13.01 1.56 7.98
CA ILE A 185 -11.98 2.58 7.88
C ILE A 185 -11.28 2.63 9.24
N ASP A 186 -10.18 1.91 9.35
CA ASP A 186 -9.39 1.95 10.57
C ASP A 186 -8.66 3.30 10.71
N PRO A 187 -8.63 3.88 11.92
CA PRO A 187 -7.76 5.00 12.20
C PRO A 187 -6.30 4.60 11.98
N LEU A 188 -5.48 5.51 11.45
CA LEU A 188 -4.07 5.26 11.24
C LEU A 188 -3.35 5.17 12.60
N LYS A 189 -2.78 4.00 12.89
CA LYS A 189 -1.98 3.72 14.11
C LYS A 189 -0.52 3.42 13.77
N VAL A 190 -0.03 3.92 12.65
CA VAL A 190 1.24 3.58 12.02
C VAL A 190 2.17 4.78 12.00
N ASP A 191 3.48 4.53 12.00
CA ASP A 191 4.47 5.59 11.76
C ASP A 191 4.41 6.05 10.30
N LEU A 192 4.28 7.37 10.11
CA LEU A 192 4.15 8.00 8.81
C LEU A 192 5.51 8.48 8.30
N ILE A 193 5.91 8.02 7.11
CA ILE A 193 7.16 8.41 6.46
C ILE A 193 6.85 9.04 5.09
N PRO A 194 6.66 10.36 5.03
CA PRO A 194 6.40 11.07 3.78
C PRO A 194 7.64 11.20 2.90
N PHE A 195 7.46 11.18 1.59
CA PHE A 195 8.50 11.57 0.64
C PHE A 195 8.02 12.65 -0.32
N THR A 196 8.95 13.47 -0.81
CA THR A 196 8.70 14.55 -1.77
C THR A 196 9.87 14.78 -2.72
N GLY A 197 9.59 14.98 -4.01
CA GLY A 197 10.58 15.44 -4.98
C GLY A 197 10.86 16.94 -4.95
N LYS A 198 10.15 17.71 -4.11
CA LYS A 198 10.40 19.14 -3.93
C LYS A 198 11.68 19.36 -3.13
N SER A 199 12.40 20.44 -3.49
CA SER A 199 13.53 20.87 -2.68
C SER A 199 13.06 21.50 -1.35
N VAL A 200 13.88 21.41 -0.32
CA VAL A 200 13.62 22.08 0.98
C VAL A 200 13.31 23.57 0.80
N LYS A 201 13.99 24.20 -0.17
CA LYS A 201 13.76 25.62 -0.49
C LYS A 201 12.36 25.86 -1.07
N ASP A 202 11.87 24.94 -1.91
CA ASP A 202 10.57 25.07 -2.56
C ASP A 202 9.40 24.62 -1.67
N MET A 203 9.68 23.82 -0.65
CA MET A 203 8.67 23.44 0.33
C MET A 203 8.25 24.60 1.24
N GLY A 204 9.14 25.58 1.47
CA GLY A 204 8.89 26.66 2.45
C GLY A 204 8.70 26.15 3.89
N GLU A 205 8.96 24.91 4.13
CA GLU A 205 8.77 24.18 5.41
C GLU A 205 10.10 23.60 5.89
N LYS A 206 10.09 23.03 7.10
CA LYS A 206 11.22 22.27 7.61
C LYS A 206 11.41 20.97 6.80
N PRO A 207 12.65 20.44 6.73
CA PRO A 207 12.89 19.13 6.17
C PRO A 207 11.99 18.05 6.80
N LEU A 208 11.66 17.02 6.00
CA LEU A 208 10.88 15.90 6.49
C LEU A 208 11.77 14.98 7.35
N THR A 209 11.38 14.74 8.60
CA THR A 209 12.08 13.85 9.53
C THR A 209 11.04 13.14 10.42
N PRO A 210 10.79 11.83 10.28
CA PRO A 210 11.34 10.98 9.20
C PRO A 210 10.79 11.35 7.82
N GLY A 211 11.53 11.02 6.76
CA GLY A 211 11.06 11.21 5.39
C GLY A 211 12.18 11.30 4.35
N ALA A 212 11.79 11.55 3.10
CA ALA A 212 12.72 11.82 2.02
C ALA A 212 12.37 13.09 1.25
N TYR A 213 13.39 13.82 0.82
CA TYR A 213 13.26 15.13 0.14
C TYR A 213 14.49 15.44 -0.70
N VAL A 214 14.44 16.53 -1.48
CA VAL A 214 15.58 17.02 -2.24
C VAL A 214 16.25 18.19 -1.54
N LYS A 215 17.59 18.20 -1.47
CA LYS A 215 18.37 19.30 -0.93
C LYS A 215 19.71 19.43 -1.68
N ASN A 216 20.01 20.61 -2.21
CA ASN A 216 21.28 20.90 -2.88
C ASN A 216 21.68 19.91 -3.98
N GLY A 217 20.74 19.46 -4.80
CA GLY A 217 21.00 18.48 -5.86
C GLY A 217 21.12 17.03 -5.40
N GLN A 218 20.82 16.76 -4.14
CA GLN A 218 20.84 15.43 -3.55
C GLN A 218 19.44 14.98 -3.13
N MET A 219 19.17 13.69 -3.27
CA MET A 219 18.09 13.00 -2.57
C MET A 219 18.57 12.73 -1.14
N VAL A 220 17.81 13.21 -0.17
CA VAL A 220 18.09 13.03 1.26
C VAL A 220 17.02 12.14 1.85
N ILE A 221 17.44 11.08 2.54
CA ILE A 221 16.57 10.22 3.33
C ILE A 221 16.97 10.43 4.80
N ASP A 222 16.03 10.90 5.59
CA ASP A 222 16.22 11.20 7.01
C ASP A 222 15.27 10.33 7.84
N LEU A 223 15.80 9.34 8.53
CA LEU A 223 15.06 8.38 9.35
C LEU A 223 15.32 8.61 10.86
N VAL A 224 15.53 9.87 11.26
CA VAL A 224 15.83 10.28 12.64
C VAL A 224 17.24 9.88 13.08
N ASP A 225 17.50 8.56 13.11
CA ASP A 225 18.79 8.01 13.56
C ASP A 225 19.80 7.81 12.42
N GLN A 226 19.35 7.87 11.17
CA GLN A 226 20.15 7.66 9.97
C GLN A 226 19.82 8.70 8.92
N MET A 227 20.85 9.25 8.28
CA MET A 227 20.70 10.15 7.13
C MET A 227 21.52 9.62 5.96
N ILE A 228 20.87 9.46 4.82
CA ILE A 228 21.48 9.02 3.56
C ILE A 228 21.33 10.14 2.56
N ASN A 229 22.45 10.50 1.87
CA ASN A 229 22.45 11.48 0.81
C ASN A 229 22.97 10.80 -0.47
N ILE A 230 22.22 10.96 -1.55
CA ILE A 230 22.58 10.40 -2.88
C ILE A 230 22.45 11.53 -3.89
N ASP A 231 23.51 11.76 -4.69
CA ASP A 231 23.46 12.75 -5.75
C ASP A 231 22.40 12.37 -6.80
N LEU A 232 21.60 13.33 -7.22
CA LEU A 232 20.53 13.07 -8.21
C LEU A 232 21.07 12.58 -9.54
N GLU A 233 22.33 12.93 -9.87
CA GLU A 233 23.02 12.50 -11.08
C GLU A 233 23.46 11.02 -11.02
N GLU A 234 23.59 10.47 -9.81
CA GLU A 234 23.94 9.06 -9.57
C GLU A 234 22.72 8.11 -9.60
N LEU A 235 21.50 8.66 -9.65
CA LEU A 235 20.30 7.84 -9.68
C LEU A 235 20.21 7.02 -10.98
N PRO A 236 19.94 5.72 -10.89
CA PRO A 236 20.00 4.79 -12.03
C PRO A 236 18.94 5.08 -13.10
N LEU A 237 17.85 5.73 -12.73
CA LEU A 237 16.74 6.06 -13.64
C LEU A 237 16.45 7.56 -13.60
N PRO A 238 16.58 8.27 -14.73
CA PRO A 238 16.33 9.70 -14.78
C PRO A 238 14.83 10.04 -14.77
N GLY A 239 14.52 11.27 -14.39
CA GLY A 239 13.18 11.86 -14.46
C GLY A 239 12.44 11.87 -13.12
N PRO A 240 11.47 12.80 -12.96
CA PRO A 240 10.82 13.06 -11.67
C PRO A 240 10.04 11.85 -11.13
N HIS A 241 9.37 11.07 -11.99
CA HIS A 241 8.65 9.88 -11.56
C HIS A 241 9.59 8.81 -11.00
N ASN A 242 10.79 8.67 -11.58
CA ASN A 242 11.78 7.72 -11.11
C ASN A 242 12.45 8.19 -9.82
N LEU A 243 12.58 9.50 -9.61
CA LEU A 243 13.01 10.04 -8.33
C LEU A 243 12.03 9.63 -7.22
N TYR A 244 10.72 9.76 -7.44
CA TYR A 244 9.70 9.32 -6.47
C TYR A 244 9.76 7.81 -6.22
N ASN A 245 9.91 7.02 -7.29
CA ASN A 245 10.06 5.56 -7.17
C ASN A 245 11.31 5.19 -6.36
N THR A 246 12.43 5.89 -6.60
CA THR A 246 13.68 5.67 -5.89
C THR A 246 13.57 6.06 -4.42
N MET A 247 13.02 7.23 -4.12
CA MET A 247 12.77 7.65 -2.73
C MET A 247 11.97 6.60 -1.98
N ALA A 248 10.82 6.22 -2.52
CA ALA A 248 9.95 5.23 -1.90
C ALA A 248 10.60 3.86 -1.70
N ALA A 249 11.48 3.46 -2.61
CA ALA A 249 12.17 2.17 -2.56
C ALA A 249 13.39 2.15 -1.61
N THR A 250 13.95 3.32 -1.27
CA THR A 250 15.20 3.44 -0.49
C THR A 250 14.92 3.77 0.99
N ILE A 251 13.76 4.37 1.31
CA ILE A 251 13.26 4.53 2.69
C ILE A 251 13.04 3.17 3.34
#